data_2e8a7405f5982942eec190b44c52f199
#
_entry.id   2e8a7405f5982942eec190b44c52f199
#
_cell.length_a   1.000
_cell.length_b   1.000
_cell.length_c   1.000
_cell.angle_alpha   90.00
_cell.angle_beta   90.00
_cell.angle_gamma   90.00
#
_symmetry.space_group_name_H-M   'P 1'
#
loop_
_entity.id
_entity.type
_entity.pdbx_description
1 polymer ?
#
loop_
_entity_poly.entity_id
_entity_poly.type
_entity_poly.pdbx_seq_one_letter_code
_entity_poly.pdbx_strand_id
1 'polypeptide(L)'
;MNRYEIALIAGIATAFIGFFVFTEYLLGAAPPAGFKTRHVPIYCGPAAALRDQLLKSQSRPIFTGQAMGGAFMIFQPPPQNRSFIATFWSEGVGCIIAAGTDAQIHDNNQWTMREKDGSKKND
;
A
#
# COMPACT_ATOMS: atom_id res chain seq x y z
N MET A 1 48.98 -10.38 -22.62
CA MET A 1 47.56 -10.75 -22.43
C MET A 1 47.08 -11.51 -23.66
N ASN A 2 46.69 -12.75 -23.44
CA ASN A 2 46.17 -13.59 -24.51
C ASN A 2 44.75 -13.13 -24.88
N ARG A 3 44.41 -13.24 -26.16
CA ARG A 3 43.08 -12.82 -26.68
C ARG A 3 41.92 -13.46 -25.91
N TYR A 4 42.13 -14.62 -25.32
CA TYR A 4 41.14 -15.31 -24.50
C TYR A 4 40.92 -14.65 -23.15
N GLU A 5 41.92 -14.05 -22.52
CA GLU A 5 41.79 -13.34 -21.26
C GLU A 5 40.99 -12.03 -21.42
N ILE A 6 41.20 -11.32 -22.52
CA ILE A 6 40.46 -10.10 -22.84
C ILE A 6 38.99 -10.43 -23.11
N ALA A 7 38.68 -11.51 -23.83
CA ALA A 7 37.31 -11.95 -24.08
C ALA A 7 36.60 -12.39 -22.81
N LEU A 8 37.30 -13.02 -21.88
CA LEU A 8 36.72 -13.47 -20.60
C LEU A 8 36.43 -12.30 -19.68
N ILE A 9 37.30 -11.32 -19.58
CA ILE A 9 37.09 -10.09 -18.81
C ILE A 9 35.93 -9.27 -19.39
N ALA A 10 35.85 -9.12 -20.71
CA ALA A 10 34.76 -8.43 -21.37
C ALA A 10 33.40 -9.12 -21.15
N GLY A 11 33.39 -10.46 -21.18
CA GLY A 11 32.17 -11.24 -20.92
C GLY A 11 31.67 -11.11 -19.49
N ILE A 12 32.55 -11.10 -18.51
CA ILE A 12 32.20 -10.91 -17.10
C ILE A 12 31.67 -9.48 -16.87
N ALA A 13 32.32 -8.47 -17.42
CA ALA A 13 31.93 -7.09 -17.28
C ALA A 13 30.52 -6.82 -17.88
N THR A 14 30.24 -7.38 -19.06
CA THR A 14 28.90 -7.27 -19.66
C THR A 14 27.81 -8.00 -18.85
N ALA A 15 28.13 -9.16 -18.27
CA ALA A 15 27.21 -9.88 -17.41
C ALA A 15 26.88 -9.11 -16.12
N PHE A 16 27.88 -8.47 -15.51
CA PHE A 16 27.68 -7.63 -14.33
C PHE A 16 26.81 -6.38 -14.63
N ILE A 17 27.07 -5.69 -15.73
CA ILE A 17 26.29 -4.52 -16.13
C ILE A 17 24.84 -4.94 -16.42
N GLY A 18 24.62 -6.04 -17.11
CA GLY A 18 23.29 -6.57 -17.37
C GLY A 18 22.54 -6.95 -16.09
N PHE A 19 23.22 -7.52 -15.11
CA PHE A 19 22.62 -7.86 -13.82
C PHE A 19 22.24 -6.63 -13.01
N PHE A 20 23.07 -5.59 -12.97
CA PHE A 20 22.73 -4.34 -12.27
C PHE A 20 21.55 -3.61 -12.90
N VAL A 21 21.50 -3.51 -14.21
CA VAL A 21 20.37 -2.89 -14.91
C VAL A 21 19.07 -3.68 -14.69
N PHE A 22 19.15 -5.00 -14.68
CA PHE A 22 18.00 -5.87 -14.46
C PHE A 22 17.45 -5.81 -13.04
N THR A 23 18.32 -5.66 -12.03
CA THR A 23 17.90 -5.50 -10.63
C THR A 23 17.22 -4.15 -10.36
N GLU A 24 17.61 -3.09 -11.01
CA GLU A 24 16.90 -1.80 -10.93
C GLU A 24 15.51 -1.88 -11.57
N TYR A 25 15.37 -2.63 -12.65
CA TYR A 25 14.08 -2.86 -13.29
C TYR A 25 13.10 -3.69 -12.44
N LEU A 26 13.62 -4.62 -11.64
CA LEU A 26 12.80 -5.49 -10.78
C LEU A 26 12.47 -4.88 -9.40
N LEU A 27 13.32 -3.97 -8.89
CA LEU A 27 13.22 -3.45 -7.53
C LEU A 27 12.57 -2.07 -7.41
N GLY A 28 12.29 -1.39 -8.49
CA GLY A 28 11.70 -0.07 -8.39
C GLY A 28 11.16 0.47 -9.68
N ALA A 29 9.87 0.29 -9.91
CA ALA A 29 9.18 1.27 -10.73
C ALA A 29 9.38 2.63 -10.04
N ALA A 30 10.17 3.51 -10.67
CA ALA A 30 10.28 4.90 -10.23
C ALA A 30 8.86 5.49 -10.16
N PRO A 31 8.49 6.21 -9.10
CA PRO A 31 7.18 6.82 -9.01
C PRO A 31 6.97 7.73 -10.24
N PRO A 32 5.76 7.80 -10.78
CA PRO A 32 5.45 8.67 -11.89
C PRO A 32 5.87 10.11 -11.61
N ALA A 33 6.23 10.86 -12.64
CA ALA A 33 6.64 12.25 -12.50
C ALA A 33 5.55 13.07 -11.76
N GLY A 34 5.96 13.85 -10.78
CA GLY A 34 5.05 14.65 -9.94
C GLY A 34 4.59 13.97 -8.65
N PHE A 35 4.85 12.66 -8.48
CA PHE A 35 4.56 11.98 -7.23
C PHE A 35 5.73 12.13 -6.25
N LYS A 36 5.41 12.43 -5.01
CA LYS A 36 6.39 12.58 -3.92
C LYS A 36 6.10 11.57 -2.83
N THR A 37 7.16 11.00 -2.29
CA THR A 37 7.05 10.17 -1.09
C THR A 37 6.58 11.00 0.09
N ARG A 38 5.55 10.54 0.79
CA ARG A 38 5.03 11.12 2.01
C ARG A 38 5.16 10.12 3.16
N HIS A 39 5.52 10.62 4.31
CA HIS A 39 5.50 9.82 5.52
C HIS A 39 4.14 9.97 6.20
N VAL A 40 3.46 8.85 6.36
CA VAL A 40 2.17 8.78 7.05
C VAL A 40 2.38 8.00 8.35
N PRO A 41 1.90 8.48 9.51
CA PRO A 41 2.03 7.73 10.75
C PRO A 41 1.20 6.46 10.68
N ILE A 42 1.85 5.32 10.96
CA ILE A 42 1.23 4.00 11.03
C ILE A 42 1.42 3.49 12.44
N TYR A 43 0.34 3.03 13.06
CA TYR A 43 0.37 2.50 14.41
C TYR A 43 0.30 0.97 14.35
N CYS A 44 1.35 0.31 14.80
CA CYS A 44 1.47 -1.14 14.81
C CYS A 44 1.56 -1.67 16.24
N GLY A 45 0.99 -2.82 16.44
CA GLY A 45 1.03 -3.53 17.71
C GLY A 45 0.74 -5.02 17.54
N PRO A 46 0.63 -5.79 18.66
CA PRO A 46 0.27 -7.19 18.60
C PRO A 46 -1.08 -7.40 17.91
N ALA A 47 -1.16 -8.33 16.97
CA ALA A 47 -2.38 -8.62 16.23
C ALA A 47 -3.56 -8.97 17.15
N ALA A 48 -3.32 -9.72 18.23
CA ALA A 48 -4.34 -10.06 19.20
C ALA A 48 -4.94 -8.84 19.90
N ALA A 49 -4.11 -7.87 20.27
CA ALA A 49 -4.56 -6.63 20.90
C ALA A 49 -5.42 -5.78 19.97
N LEU A 50 -5.02 -5.65 18.70
CA LEU A 50 -5.79 -4.91 17.71
C LEU A 50 -7.13 -5.60 17.42
N ARG A 51 -7.12 -6.94 17.30
CA ARG A 51 -8.35 -7.74 17.13
C ARG A 51 -9.33 -7.49 18.28
N ASP A 52 -8.85 -7.53 19.51
CA ASP A 52 -9.69 -7.32 20.70
C ASP A 52 -10.30 -5.92 20.71
N GLN A 53 -9.54 -4.89 20.32
CA GLN A 53 -10.06 -3.53 20.20
C GLN A 53 -11.15 -3.43 19.12
N LEU A 54 -10.95 -4.06 17.97
CA LEU A 54 -11.95 -4.07 16.90
C LEU A 54 -13.23 -4.81 17.30
N LEU A 55 -13.10 -5.91 18.03
CA LEU A 55 -14.24 -6.66 18.55
C LEU A 55 -15.01 -5.85 19.61
N LYS A 56 -14.31 -5.17 20.51
CA LYS A 56 -14.94 -4.30 21.51
C LYS A 56 -15.70 -3.13 20.91
N SER A 57 -15.19 -2.56 19.84
CA SER A 57 -15.87 -1.50 19.09
C SER A 57 -16.97 -2.01 18.17
N GLN A 58 -17.22 -3.32 18.14
CA GLN A 58 -18.19 -3.96 17.24
C GLN A 58 -17.97 -3.63 15.76
N SER A 59 -16.73 -3.44 15.38
CA SER A 59 -16.35 -3.17 14.01
C SER A 59 -16.47 -4.43 13.14
N ARG A 60 -17.03 -4.28 11.96
CA ARG A 60 -17.21 -5.37 11.01
C ARG A 60 -16.25 -5.20 9.84
N PRO A 61 -15.61 -6.28 9.37
CA PRO A 61 -14.83 -6.21 8.14
C PRO A 61 -15.76 -5.99 6.95
N ILE A 62 -15.47 -4.97 6.16
CA ILE A 62 -16.21 -4.66 4.92
C ILE A 62 -15.39 -4.93 3.68
N PHE A 63 -14.11 -5.04 3.82
CA PHE A 63 -13.18 -5.37 2.74
C PHE A 63 -12.02 -6.19 3.28
N THR A 64 -11.62 -7.22 2.55
CA THR A 64 -10.41 -8.00 2.80
C THR A 64 -9.66 -8.23 1.50
N GLY A 65 -8.35 -8.10 1.55
CA GLY A 65 -7.48 -8.38 0.43
C GLY A 65 -6.11 -8.83 0.90
N GLN A 66 -5.32 -9.34 -0.01
CA GLN A 66 -3.93 -9.71 0.26
C GLN A 66 -3.00 -8.78 -0.51
N ALA A 67 -2.00 -8.28 0.16
CA ALA A 67 -0.98 -7.43 -0.41
C ALA A 67 0.32 -7.53 0.38
N MET A 68 1.45 -7.47 -0.30
CA MET A 68 2.78 -7.37 0.33
C MET A 68 3.06 -8.44 1.40
N GLY A 69 2.60 -9.67 1.20
CA GLY A 69 2.81 -10.77 2.14
C GLY A 69 1.96 -10.73 3.42
N GLY A 70 0.93 -9.90 3.45
CA GLY A 70 -0.01 -9.79 4.56
C GLY A 70 -1.45 -9.58 4.10
N ALA A 71 -2.35 -9.42 5.06
CA ALA A 71 -3.76 -9.15 4.82
C ALA A 71 -4.08 -7.66 5.03
N PHE A 72 -4.73 -7.08 4.05
CA PHE A 72 -5.30 -5.74 4.15
C PHE A 72 -6.79 -5.86 4.45
N MET A 73 -7.24 -5.17 5.48
CA MET A 73 -8.64 -5.22 5.89
C MET A 73 -9.17 -3.83 6.22
N ILE A 74 -10.38 -3.57 5.81
CA ILE A 74 -11.10 -2.36 6.21
C ILE A 74 -12.26 -2.76 7.10
N PHE A 75 -12.32 -2.17 8.28
CA PHE A 75 -13.38 -2.38 9.26
C PHE A 75 -14.29 -1.15 9.32
N GLN A 76 -15.54 -1.41 9.54
CA GLN A 76 -16.54 -0.38 9.79
C GLN A 76 -17.13 -0.56 11.17
N PRO A 77 -16.99 0.43 12.07
CA PRO A 77 -17.74 0.51 13.32
C PRO A 77 -19.25 0.62 13.07
N PRO A 78 -20.10 0.52 14.10
CA PRO A 78 -21.54 0.57 13.94
C PRO A 78 -22.02 1.73 13.07
N PRO A 79 -23.08 1.53 12.27
CA PRO A 79 -23.38 2.29 11.05
C PRO A 79 -23.75 3.77 11.24
N GLN A 80 -23.90 4.23 12.46
CA GLN A 80 -24.32 5.60 12.75
C GLN A 80 -23.28 6.66 12.37
N ASN A 81 -22.01 6.29 12.26
CA ASN A 81 -20.93 7.26 12.04
C ASN A 81 -20.23 7.15 10.68
N ARG A 82 -20.57 6.19 9.84
CA ARG A 82 -19.89 5.93 8.57
C ARG A 82 -18.35 5.96 8.69
N SER A 83 -17.85 5.59 9.84
CA SER A 83 -16.41 5.54 10.11
C SER A 83 -15.79 4.32 9.46
N PHE A 84 -14.52 4.38 9.18
CA PHE A 84 -13.77 3.23 8.72
C PHE A 84 -12.39 3.19 9.37
N ILE A 85 -11.85 1.99 9.49
CA ILE A 85 -10.48 1.74 9.96
C ILE A 85 -9.82 0.81 8.96
N ALA A 86 -8.78 1.29 8.30
CA ALA A 86 -7.97 0.49 7.39
C ALA A 86 -6.80 -0.11 8.15
N THR A 87 -6.62 -1.42 8.05
CA THR A 87 -5.63 -2.18 8.78
C THR A 87 -4.80 -3.06 7.85
N PHE A 88 -3.58 -3.35 8.29
CA PHE A 88 -2.69 -4.31 7.65
C PHE A 88 -2.20 -5.32 8.69
N TRP A 89 -2.24 -6.60 8.34
CA TRP A 89 -1.92 -7.70 9.23
C TRP A 89 -0.83 -8.58 8.64
N SER A 90 0.22 -8.79 9.39
CA SER A 90 1.33 -9.66 8.98
C SER A 90 1.98 -10.29 10.21
N GLU A 91 2.18 -11.60 10.19
CA GLU A 91 2.98 -12.37 11.15
C GLU A 91 2.83 -11.96 12.63
N GLY A 92 1.62 -11.93 13.13
CA GLY A 92 1.36 -11.58 14.52
C GLY A 92 1.37 -10.09 14.85
N VAL A 93 1.53 -9.24 13.84
CA VAL A 93 1.46 -7.78 13.95
C VAL A 93 0.24 -7.26 13.20
N GLY A 94 -0.50 -6.36 13.82
CA GLY A 94 -1.58 -5.60 13.19
C GLY A 94 -1.26 -4.11 13.19
N CYS A 95 -1.47 -3.46 12.08
CA CYS A 95 -1.20 -2.02 11.91
C CYS A 95 -2.48 -1.28 11.51
N ILE A 96 -2.72 -0.14 12.12
CA ILE A 96 -3.73 0.82 11.66
C ILE A 96 -3.04 1.78 10.68
N ILE A 97 -3.48 1.74 9.43
CA ILE A 97 -2.90 2.56 8.35
C ILE A 97 -3.65 3.87 8.20
N ALA A 98 -4.97 3.81 8.32
CA ALA A 98 -5.84 4.98 8.17
C ALA A 98 -7.12 4.77 8.93
N ALA A 99 -7.69 5.85 9.40
CA ALA A 99 -9.03 5.89 9.97
C ALA A 99 -9.71 7.17 9.53
N GLY A 100 -11.00 7.13 9.32
CA GLY A 100 -11.73 8.29 8.85
C GLY A 100 -13.24 8.14 8.99
N THR A 101 -13.95 9.11 8.47
CA THR A 101 -15.40 9.19 8.43
C THR A 101 -15.90 9.29 7.00
N ASP A 102 -17.21 9.25 6.80
CA ASP A 102 -17.86 9.36 5.50
C ASP A 102 -17.48 8.29 4.48
N ALA A 103 -17.24 7.07 4.97
CA ALA A 103 -17.00 5.93 4.10
C ALA A 103 -18.23 5.65 3.23
N GLN A 104 -18.00 5.56 1.93
CA GLN A 104 -19.02 5.19 0.95
C GLN A 104 -18.60 3.89 0.25
N ILE A 105 -19.52 2.95 0.20
CA ILE A 105 -19.34 1.72 -0.56
C ILE A 105 -19.98 1.93 -1.92
N HIS A 106 -19.19 1.84 -2.96
CA HIS A 106 -19.67 1.97 -4.33
C HIS A 106 -19.94 0.58 -4.91
N ASP A 107 -21.21 0.26 -5.13
CA ASP A 107 -21.63 -1.02 -5.70
C ASP A 107 -21.40 -1.12 -7.20
N ASN A 108 -21.13 -0.01 -7.85
CA ASN A 108 -20.90 0.04 -9.29
C ASN A 108 -19.44 0.26 -9.61
N ASN A 109 -18.94 -0.43 -10.63
CA ASN A 109 -17.58 -0.29 -11.18
C ASN A 109 -17.26 1.11 -11.74
N GLN A 110 -18.07 2.09 -11.46
CA GLN A 110 -17.81 3.46 -11.82
C GLN A 110 -16.99 4.14 -10.72
N TRP A 111 -15.70 4.10 -10.93
CA TRP A 111 -14.78 4.97 -10.22
C TRP A 111 -15.02 6.41 -10.69
N THR A 112 -15.99 7.05 -10.13
CA THR A 112 -16.03 8.51 -10.21
C THR A 112 -15.13 9.04 -9.10
N MET A 113 -13.89 9.37 -9.43
CA MET A 113 -13.18 10.34 -8.64
C MET A 113 -14.02 11.61 -8.68
N ARG A 114 -14.83 11.79 -7.67
CA ARG A 114 -15.39 13.09 -7.41
C ARG A 114 -14.22 13.93 -6.93
N GLU A 115 -13.52 14.51 -7.86
CA GLU A 115 -12.68 15.65 -7.58
C GLU A 115 -13.59 16.60 -6.79
N LYS A 116 -13.22 16.85 -5.56
CA LYS A 116 -13.89 17.83 -4.76
C LYS A 116 -13.56 19.15 -5.42
N ASP A 117 -14.35 19.47 -6.42
CA ASP A 117 -14.27 20.72 -7.11
C ASP A 117 -14.42 21.81 -6.07
N GLY A 118 -13.31 22.50 -5.78
CA GLY A 118 -13.28 23.65 -4.90
C GLY A 118 -13.97 24.85 -5.50
N SER A 119 -14.84 24.65 -6.44
CA SER A 119 -15.76 25.64 -6.93
C SER A 119 -16.83 25.93 -5.87
N LYS A 120 -16.44 26.72 -4.90
CA LYS A 120 -17.40 27.59 -4.24
C LYS A 120 -17.98 28.48 -5.31
N LYS A 121 -19.08 28.12 -5.86
CA LYS A 121 -20.00 29.12 -6.40
C LYS A 121 -20.48 29.94 -5.22
N ASN A 122 -19.86 31.06 -5.05
CA ASN A 122 -20.47 32.14 -4.29
C ASN A 122 -21.59 32.70 -5.15
N ASP A 123 -22.76 32.36 -4.78
CA ASP A 123 -23.92 33.16 -5.10
C ASP A 123 -24.34 33.94 -3.86
#